data_d853a3998827b71aa856d9dcd8d66cff
#
_entry.id   d853a3998827b71aa856d9dcd8d66cff
#
_cell.length_a   1.000
_cell.length_b   1.000
_cell.length_c   1.000
_cell.angle_alpha   90.00
_cell.angle_beta   90.00
_cell.angle_gamma   90.00
#
_symmetry.space_group_name_H-M   'P 1'
#
loop_
_entity.id
_entity.type
_entity.pdbx_description
1 polymer ?
#
loop_
_entity_poly.entity_id
_entity_poly.type
_entity_poly.pdbx_seq_one_letter_code
_entity_poly.pdbx_strand_id
1 'polypeptide(L)'
;MKHRILGVGSLLCLLMACATTERPDPVPSNSPLRGTDFSQLPKIEAYNYMFKDADGNVGDALEILRNNGLNLIRLKVWNNQTGDGSLEELVPYVQRLKSLGFQTMLTFHYSNTWADPGAQSVPTQWENLSISELADSVRAFTQQVVATLKPEFVQIGNEINHGFMHPYGMRNGNGNFQTLLAAGIAGAKAADSTVTTILHYAGYDNAMNFYATVDSLDYDWIGLSYYPKWHGASLSTLSQTCFTLGDSFLRPVSIVETSYAFTLGWNDWTNNHIGGTSDLHPDYPATPRGQADLMADLRAITDSLGTGLVYWGGELVAYKGPEATDGSPYENQALFNFQGIALPALKALGQEP
;
A
#
# COMPACT_ATOMS: atom_id res chain seq x y z
N MET A 1 -1.88 69.05 -53.35
CA MET A 1 -2.79 67.99 -52.85
C MET A 1 -1.98 66.84 -52.20
N LYS A 2 -2.03 66.78 -50.89
CA LYS A 2 -1.28 65.76 -50.12
C LYS A 2 -2.27 64.73 -49.55
N HIS A 3 -2.19 63.50 -50.00
CA HIS A 3 -2.99 62.40 -49.43
C HIS A 3 -2.22 61.81 -48.24
N ARG A 4 -2.86 61.79 -47.06
CA ARG A 4 -2.45 61.06 -45.87
C ARG A 4 -3.10 59.67 -45.89
N ILE A 5 -2.30 58.65 -45.81
CA ILE A 5 -2.77 57.27 -45.61
C ILE A 5 -2.69 57.01 -44.10
N LEU A 6 -3.86 56.72 -43.48
CA LEU A 6 -3.93 56.22 -42.08
C LEU A 6 -3.72 54.71 -42.10
N GLY A 7 -2.69 54.26 -41.43
CA GLY A 7 -2.49 52.85 -41.15
C GLY A 7 -3.27 52.48 -39.88
N VAL A 8 -4.15 51.49 -40.00
CA VAL A 8 -4.88 50.84 -38.91
C VAL A 8 -4.00 49.70 -38.40
N GLY A 9 -3.41 49.87 -37.22
CA GLY A 9 -2.69 48.79 -36.53
C GLY A 9 -3.69 47.92 -35.75
N SER A 10 -3.89 46.67 -36.19
CA SER A 10 -4.64 45.66 -35.42
C SER A 10 -3.77 45.13 -34.28
N LEU A 11 -4.16 45.42 -33.06
CA LEU A 11 -3.57 44.89 -31.83
C LEU A 11 -4.19 43.51 -31.58
N LEU A 12 -3.40 42.45 -31.80
CA LEU A 12 -3.81 41.06 -31.52
C LEU A 12 -3.56 40.78 -30.04
N CYS A 13 -4.62 40.82 -29.22
CA CYS A 13 -4.56 40.37 -27.82
C CYS A 13 -4.52 38.82 -27.80
N LEU A 14 -3.34 38.24 -27.49
CA LEU A 14 -3.25 36.83 -27.09
C LEU A 14 -3.88 36.69 -25.70
N LEU A 15 -5.06 36.12 -25.62
CA LEU A 15 -5.62 35.62 -24.38
C LEU A 15 -4.88 34.30 -24.03
N MET A 16 -3.91 34.38 -23.11
CA MET A 16 -3.41 33.17 -22.42
C MET A 16 -4.53 32.68 -21.50
N ALA A 17 -5.21 31.60 -21.94
CA ALA A 17 -6.05 30.82 -21.05
C ALA A 17 -5.14 30.11 -20.03
N CYS A 18 -5.07 30.62 -18.81
CA CYS A 18 -4.60 29.83 -17.67
C CYS A 18 -5.59 28.68 -17.50
N ALA A 19 -5.19 27.48 -17.87
CA ALA A 19 -5.87 26.27 -17.44
C ALA A 19 -5.70 26.19 -15.90
N THR A 20 -6.74 26.57 -15.18
CA THR A 20 -6.85 26.25 -13.76
C THR A 20 -7.03 24.72 -13.69
N THR A 21 -5.98 24.01 -13.33
CA THR A 21 -6.14 22.61 -12.88
C THR A 21 -6.99 22.67 -11.62
N GLU A 22 -8.27 22.36 -11.76
CA GLU A 22 -9.14 22.16 -10.60
C GLU A 22 -8.51 21.08 -9.73
N ARG A 23 -8.36 21.36 -8.43
CA ARG A 23 -7.97 20.32 -7.49
C ARG A 23 -9.04 19.22 -7.53
N PRO A 24 -8.64 17.95 -7.65
CA PRO A 24 -9.61 16.88 -7.50
C PRO A 24 -10.32 17.01 -6.15
N ASP A 25 -11.61 16.80 -6.14
CA ASP A 25 -12.41 16.81 -4.91
C ASP A 25 -11.83 15.78 -3.92
N PRO A 26 -11.80 16.11 -2.61
CA PRO A 26 -11.37 15.16 -1.59
C PRO A 26 -12.28 13.92 -1.63
N VAL A 27 -11.67 12.73 -1.49
CA VAL A 27 -12.41 11.47 -1.44
C VAL A 27 -13.37 11.51 -0.26
N PRO A 28 -14.66 11.17 -0.44
CA PRO A 28 -15.59 11.06 0.69
C PRO A 28 -15.06 10.07 1.72
N SER A 29 -15.14 10.41 3.01
CA SER A 29 -14.61 9.61 4.12
C SER A 29 -15.20 8.19 4.23
N ASN A 30 -16.30 7.91 3.53
CA ASN A 30 -17.00 6.62 3.52
C ASN A 30 -16.86 5.83 2.22
N SER A 31 -15.97 6.23 1.31
CA SER A 31 -15.73 5.45 0.09
C SER A 31 -14.88 4.22 0.42
N PRO A 32 -15.18 3.04 -0.17
CA PRO A 32 -14.32 1.88 -0.01
C PRO A 32 -12.89 2.17 -0.44
N LEU A 33 -11.92 1.54 0.21
CA LEU A 33 -10.50 1.70 -0.14
C LEU A 33 -10.23 1.11 -1.53
N ARG A 34 -9.58 1.91 -2.36
CA ARG A 34 -9.05 1.54 -3.67
C ARG A 34 -7.57 1.88 -3.66
N GLY A 35 -6.77 1.00 -3.05
CA GLY A 35 -5.39 1.34 -2.72
C GLY A 35 -4.34 0.53 -3.43
N THR A 36 -3.12 1.06 -3.40
CA THR A 36 -1.91 0.31 -3.69
C THR A 36 -0.78 0.73 -2.76
N ASP A 37 0.08 -0.22 -2.37
CA ASP A 37 1.39 0.11 -1.81
C ASP A 37 2.27 0.63 -2.94
N PHE A 38 2.82 1.81 -2.72
CA PHE A 38 3.65 2.53 -3.69
C PHE A 38 4.90 3.10 -3.00
N SER A 39 5.40 2.36 -2.01
CA SER A 39 6.49 2.79 -1.12
C SER A 39 7.81 3.03 -1.85
N GLN A 40 8.07 2.36 -2.97
CA GLN A 40 9.32 2.45 -3.70
C GLN A 40 9.31 3.50 -4.84
N LEU A 41 8.19 4.18 -5.07
CA LEU A 41 8.07 5.13 -6.17
C LEU A 41 9.19 6.20 -6.18
N PRO A 42 9.53 6.87 -5.05
CA PRO A 42 10.59 7.89 -5.07
C PRO A 42 11.94 7.33 -5.54
N LYS A 43 12.25 6.09 -5.16
CA LYS A 43 13.46 5.40 -5.58
C LYS A 43 13.42 5.06 -7.07
N ILE A 44 12.29 4.59 -7.59
CA ILE A 44 12.11 4.23 -9.00
C ILE A 44 12.21 5.49 -9.88
N GLU A 45 11.60 6.60 -9.45
CA GLU A 45 11.69 7.89 -10.12
C GLU A 45 13.14 8.43 -10.19
N ALA A 46 13.97 8.16 -9.16
CA ALA A 46 15.38 8.53 -9.16
C ALA A 46 16.20 7.82 -10.27
N TYR A 47 15.71 6.69 -10.79
CA TYR A 47 16.26 6.01 -11.96
C TYR A 47 15.70 6.52 -13.30
N ASN A 48 14.87 7.59 -13.27
CA ASN A 48 14.19 8.16 -14.43
C ASN A 48 13.30 7.15 -15.19
N TYR A 49 12.71 6.19 -14.47
CA TYR A 49 11.75 5.27 -15.07
C TYR A 49 10.49 6.03 -15.52
N MET A 50 9.98 5.73 -16.72
CA MET A 50 8.83 6.41 -17.30
C MET A 50 7.59 5.52 -17.21
N PHE A 51 6.63 5.96 -16.39
CA PHE A 51 5.31 5.37 -16.35
C PHE A 51 4.43 5.94 -17.47
N LYS A 52 3.49 5.13 -17.96
CA LYS A 52 2.57 5.50 -19.05
C LYS A 52 1.15 5.08 -18.70
N ASP A 53 0.19 5.88 -19.16
CA ASP A 53 -1.22 5.50 -19.10
C ASP A 53 -1.55 4.29 -20.01
N ALA A 54 -2.81 3.86 -20.03
CA ALA A 54 -3.25 2.72 -20.85
C ALA A 54 -3.15 2.97 -22.35
N ASP A 55 -3.09 4.23 -22.78
CA ASP A 55 -2.93 4.64 -24.18
C ASP A 55 -1.45 4.78 -24.58
N GLY A 56 -0.52 4.59 -23.63
CA GLY A 56 0.92 4.68 -23.84
C GLY A 56 1.51 6.09 -23.70
N ASN A 57 0.74 7.07 -23.24
CA ASN A 57 1.23 8.42 -22.97
C ASN A 57 2.03 8.44 -21.67
N VAL A 58 3.22 9.05 -21.69
CA VAL A 58 4.05 9.24 -20.50
C VAL A 58 3.35 10.20 -19.53
N GLY A 59 3.29 9.83 -18.25
CA GLY A 59 2.65 10.63 -17.22
C GLY A 59 3.23 10.38 -15.82
N ASP A 60 2.82 11.19 -14.87
CA ASP A 60 3.09 10.98 -13.45
C ASP A 60 2.38 9.71 -12.97
N ALA A 61 3.10 8.78 -12.33
CA ALA A 61 2.54 7.51 -11.89
C ALA A 61 1.34 7.70 -10.94
N LEU A 62 1.42 8.66 -10.01
CA LEU A 62 0.35 8.94 -9.06
C LEU A 62 -0.90 9.54 -9.75
N GLU A 63 -0.72 10.40 -10.74
CA GLU A 63 -1.83 10.91 -11.54
C GLU A 63 -2.50 9.77 -12.35
N ILE A 64 -1.71 8.85 -12.91
CA ILE A 64 -2.23 7.66 -13.59
C ILE A 64 -3.07 6.83 -12.62
N LEU A 65 -2.60 6.59 -11.38
CA LEU A 65 -3.37 5.89 -10.36
C LEU A 65 -4.70 6.61 -10.05
N ARG A 66 -4.65 7.92 -9.83
CA ARG A 66 -5.85 8.74 -9.53
C ARG A 66 -6.88 8.69 -10.66
N ASN A 67 -6.41 8.84 -11.90
CA ASN A 67 -7.28 8.83 -13.09
C ASN A 67 -7.94 7.47 -13.31
N ASN A 68 -7.38 6.40 -12.74
CA ASN A 68 -7.98 5.06 -12.71
C ASN A 68 -8.84 4.80 -11.46
N GLY A 69 -9.05 5.80 -10.60
CA GLY A 69 -9.99 5.73 -9.47
C GLY A 69 -9.36 5.26 -8.15
N LEU A 70 -8.03 5.10 -8.07
CA LEU A 70 -7.39 4.81 -6.79
C LEU A 70 -7.48 6.02 -5.87
N ASN A 71 -7.73 5.77 -4.59
CA ASN A 71 -7.98 6.79 -3.59
C ASN A 71 -7.04 6.72 -2.39
N LEU A 72 -6.21 5.66 -2.30
CA LEU A 72 -5.35 5.41 -1.15
C LEU A 72 -3.97 4.92 -1.60
N ILE A 73 -2.92 5.44 -0.94
CA ILE A 73 -1.55 4.91 -1.06
C ILE A 73 -1.11 4.35 0.29
N ARG A 74 -0.71 3.08 0.29
CA ARG A 74 -0.08 2.40 1.43
C ARG A 74 1.43 2.61 1.37
N LEU A 75 2.04 2.91 2.53
CA LEU A 75 3.46 3.19 2.66
C LEU A 75 4.06 2.40 3.83
N LYS A 76 5.18 1.75 3.58
CA LYS A 76 5.98 1.14 4.64
C LYS A 76 6.65 2.21 5.49
N VAL A 77 6.76 1.95 6.79
CA VAL A 77 7.51 2.77 7.74
C VAL A 77 8.56 1.89 8.42
N TRP A 78 9.82 2.23 8.20
CA TRP A 78 10.95 1.61 8.88
C TRP A 78 11.51 2.52 9.96
N ASN A 79 12.09 1.93 11.00
CA ASN A 79 12.70 2.70 12.08
C ASN A 79 14.15 3.09 11.71
N ASN A 80 14.31 3.73 10.55
CA ASN A 80 15.56 4.28 10.07
C ASN A 80 15.62 5.79 10.36
N GLN A 81 16.79 6.33 10.62
CA GLN A 81 16.96 7.78 10.79
C GLN A 81 16.86 8.50 9.43
N THR A 82 17.44 7.92 8.38
CA THR A 82 17.49 8.44 7.02
C THR A 82 17.29 7.33 6.00
N GLY A 83 16.98 7.68 4.76
CA GLY A 83 16.85 6.76 3.64
C GLY A 83 15.52 6.01 3.62
N ASP A 84 15.51 4.88 2.95
CA ASP A 84 14.31 4.13 2.59
C ASP A 84 13.40 3.84 3.81
N GLY A 85 12.14 4.24 3.70
CA GLY A 85 11.10 4.06 4.73
C GLY A 85 11.28 4.92 5.99
N SER A 86 12.25 5.85 6.03
CA SER A 86 12.43 6.79 7.14
C SER A 86 11.41 7.92 7.12
N LEU A 87 11.19 8.52 8.29
CA LEU A 87 10.31 9.70 8.38
C LEU A 87 10.79 10.85 7.48
N GLU A 88 12.12 11.05 7.34
CA GLU A 88 12.70 12.07 6.49
C GLU A 88 12.28 11.89 5.01
N GLU A 89 12.34 10.67 4.50
CA GLU A 89 11.92 10.34 3.12
C GLU A 89 10.40 10.44 2.95
N LEU A 90 9.64 9.99 3.95
CA LEU A 90 8.18 9.95 3.87
C LEU A 90 7.52 11.33 3.90
N VAL A 91 8.10 12.33 4.59
CA VAL A 91 7.48 13.66 4.72
C VAL A 91 7.18 14.31 3.36
N PRO A 92 8.14 14.52 2.45
CA PRO A 92 7.87 15.14 1.15
C PRO A 92 6.97 14.25 0.29
N TYR A 93 7.08 12.93 0.39
CA TYR A 93 6.28 12.02 -0.39
C TYR A 93 4.80 12.05 0.03
N VAL A 94 4.50 11.98 1.34
CA VAL A 94 3.14 12.11 1.85
C VAL A 94 2.52 13.47 1.52
N GLN A 95 3.31 14.56 1.54
CA GLN A 95 2.83 15.88 1.10
C GLN A 95 2.40 15.87 -0.38
N ARG A 96 3.17 15.22 -1.26
CA ARG A 96 2.82 15.04 -2.67
C ARG A 96 1.52 14.22 -2.81
N LEU A 97 1.40 13.10 -2.10
CA LEU A 97 0.19 12.26 -2.11
C LEU A 97 -1.06 13.05 -1.71
N LYS A 98 -0.98 13.79 -0.62
CA LYS A 98 -2.09 14.62 -0.13
C LYS A 98 -2.44 15.76 -1.09
N SER A 99 -1.45 16.34 -1.76
CA SER A 99 -1.71 17.38 -2.78
C SER A 99 -2.49 16.83 -3.99
N LEU A 100 -2.36 15.53 -4.27
CA LEU A 100 -3.09 14.82 -5.31
C LEU A 100 -4.43 14.22 -4.81
N GLY A 101 -4.79 14.43 -3.54
CA GLY A 101 -6.05 13.99 -2.95
C GLY A 101 -6.08 12.50 -2.56
N PHE A 102 -4.93 11.86 -2.38
CA PHE A 102 -4.88 10.51 -1.82
C PHE A 102 -5.04 10.51 -0.31
N GLN A 103 -5.75 9.51 0.21
CA GLN A 103 -5.60 9.05 1.58
C GLN A 103 -4.29 8.27 1.72
N THR A 104 -3.76 8.18 2.93
CA THR A 104 -2.54 7.44 3.23
C THR A 104 -2.75 6.37 4.30
N MET A 105 -2.17 5.20 4.08
CA MET A 105 -2.08 4.12 5.05
C MET A 105 -0.62 3.86 5.37
N LEU A 106 -0.22 4.04 6.61
CA LEU A 106 1.15 3.75 7.06
C LEU A 106 1.23 2.35 7.64
N THR A 107 2.20 1.57 7.19
CA THR A 107 2.48 0.24 7.71
C THR A 107 3.78 0.24 8.50
N PHE A 108 3.68 0.19 9.82
CA PHE A 108 4.83 0.13 10.69
C PHE A 108 5.42 -1.28 10.72
N HIS A 109 6.61 -1.45 10.19
CA HIS A 109 7.33 -2.72 10.28
C HIS A 109 7.98 -2.91 11.66
N TYR A 110 8.22 -1.82 12.39
CA TYR A 110 9.00 -1.81 13.64
C TYR A 110 10.32 -2.58 13.51
N SER A 111 10.96 -2.36 12.37
CA SER A 111 12.22 -2.95 11.94
C SER A 111 13.02 -1.91 11.14
N ASN A 112 14.29 -2.18 10.86
CA ASN A 112 15.09 -1.36 9.93
C ASN A 112 14.97 -1.85 8.46
N THR A 113 14.17 -2.87 8.21
CA THR A 113 13.99 -3.51 6.91
C THR A 113 12.59 -4.11 6.79
N TRP A 114 12.32 -4.82 5.71
CA TRP A 114 11.08 -5.58 5.51
C TRP A 114 10.80 -6.52 6.67
N ALA A 115 9.55 -6.55 7.12
CA ALA A 115 9.03 -7.49 8.09
C ALA A 115 7.89 -8.28 7.44
N ASP A 116 7.92 -9.61 7.61
CA ASP A 116 6.93 -10.58 7.15
C ASP A 116 6.83 -11.71 8.18
N PRO A 117 5.96 -12.74 8.02
CA PRO A 117 5.83 -13.81 9.01
C PRO A 117 7.12 -14.57 9.30
N GLY A 118 8.09 -14.56 8.38
CA GLY A 118 9.41 -15.20 8.53
C GLY A 118 10.52 -14.27 9.04
N ALA A 119 10.32 -12.94 9.01
CA ALA A 119 11.35 -11.95 9.32
C ALA A 119 10.77 -10.77 10.13
N GLN A 120 10.87 -10.84 11.45
CA GLN A 120 10.30 -9.84 12.38
C GLN A 120 11.37 -9.34 13.35
N SER A 121 12.50 -8.83 12.83
CA SER A 121 13.62 -8.38 13.67
C SER A 121 13.28 -7.07 14.38
N VAL A 122 13.74 -6.96 15.65
CA VAL A 122 13.73 -5.70 16.38
C VAL A 122 14.66 -4.68 15.69
N PRO A 123 14.34 -3.37 15.67
CA PRO A 123 15.26 -2.35 15.19
C PRO A 123 16.56 -2.33 16.01
N THR A 124 17.70 -2.13 15.34
CA THR A 124 19.03 -2.17 15.98
C THR A 124 19.16 -1.18 17.13
N GLN A 125 18.54 -0.01 17.03
CA GLN A 125 18.56 1.02 18.10
C GLN A 125 17.68 0.65 19.30
N TRP A 126 16.87 -0.41 19.23
CA TRP A 126 16.00 -0.89 20.29
C TRP A 126 16.46 -2.26 20.86
N GLU A 127 17.55 -2.80 20.32
CA GLU A 127 18.18 -3.99 20.90
C GLU A 127 18.55 -3.73 22.36
N ASN A 128 18.40 -4.75 23.19
CA ASN A 128 18.73 -4.72 24.63
C ASN A 128 17.86 -3.80 25.52
N LEU A 129 16.77 -3.25 25.02
CA LEU A 129 15.78 -2.58 25.85
C LEU A 129 14.98 -3.60 26.68
N SER A 130 14.59 -3.23 27.89
CA SER A 130 13.56 -3.96 28.63
C SER A 130 12.21 -3.84 27.90
N ILE A 131 11.26 -4.73 28.19
CA ILE A 131 9.91 -4.67 27.56
C ILE A 131 9.22 -3.32 27.83
N SER A 132 9.39 -2.73 29.00
CA SER A 132 8.82 -1.41 29.31
C SER A 132 9.43 -0.32 28.44
N GLU A 133 10.76 -0.26 28.33
CA GLU A 133 11.47 0.72 27.50
C GLU A 133 11.17 0.52 26.02
N LEU A 134 11.02 -0.73 25.58
CA LEU A 134 10.64 -1.05 24.21
C LEU A 134 9.20 -0.59 23.91
N ALA A 135 8.25 -0.81 24.82
CA ALA A 135 6.89 -0.32 24.70
C ALA A 135 6.83 1.22 24.64
N ASP A 136 7.60 1.91 25.49
CA ASP A 136 7.71 3.37 25.45
C ASP A 136 8.29 3.85 24.11
N SER A 137 9.30 3.15 23.58
CA SER A 137 9.93 3.45 22.29
C SER A 137 8.96 3.25 21.13
N VAL A 138 8.22 2.14 21.11
CA VAL A 138 7.15 1.87 20.12
C VAL A 138 6.10 2.97 20.15
N ARG A 139 5.60 3.31 21.35
CA ARG A 139 4.60 4.36 21.52
C ARG A 139 5.10 5.71 21.01
N ALA A 140 6.29 6.13 21.43
CA ALA A 140 6.87 7.42 21.07
C ALA A 140 7.12 7.52 19.56
N PHE A 141 7.70 6.48 18.95
CA PHE A 141 7.95 6.43 17.49
C PHE A 141 6.65 6.50 16.70
N THR A 142 5.66 5.67 17.04
CA THR A 142 4.37 5.68 16.37
C THR A 142 3.69 7.05 16.48
N GLN A 143 3.67 7.63 17.69
CA GLN A 143 3.11 8.95 17.94
C GLN A 143 3.80 10.03 17.11
N GLN A 144 5.14 10.03 17.05
CA GLN A 144 5.90 11.00 16.26
C GLN A 144 5.57 10.91 14.78
N VAL A 145 5.58 9.71 14.22
CA VAL A 145 5.32 9.49 12.78
C VAL A 145 3.90 9.89 12.42
N VAL A 146 2.90 9.46 13.19
CA VAL A 146 1.49 9.78 12.95
C VAL A 146 1.22 11.29 13.10
N ALA A 147 1.76 11.94 14.14
CA ALA A 147 1.63 13.39 14.33
C ALA A 147 2.25 14.20 13.16
N THR A 148 3.34 13.68 12.57
CA THR A 148 4.04 14.36 11.49
C THR A 148 3.35 14.15 10.15
N LEU A 149 3.00 12.91 9.80
CA LEU A 149 2.47 12.53 8.50
C LEU A 149 0.95 12.63 8.41
N LYS A 150 0.24 12.55 9.55
CA LYS A 150 -1.23 12.64 9.66
C LYS A 150 -1.94 11.71 8.69
N PRO A 151 -1.69 10.39 8.73
CA PRO A 151 -2.34 9.42 7.88
C PRO A 151 -3.80 9.20 8.29
N GLU A 152 -4.61 8.68 7.39
CA GLU A 152 -5.97 8.24 7.67
C GLU A 152 -6.00 6.84 8.30
N PHE A 153 -5.03 5.98 7.93
CA PHE A 153 -4.93 4.59 8.41
C PHE A 153 -3.51 4.27 8.88
N VAL A 154 -3.42 3.43 9.92
CA VAL A 154 -2.13 2.97 10.47
C VAL A 154 -2.19 1.49 10.77
N GLN A 155 -1.33 0.70 10.12
CA GLN A 155 -1.11 -0.69 10.48
C GLN A 155 -0.03 -0.79 11.57
N ILE A 156 -0.40 -1.38 12.72
CA ILE A 156 0.50 -1.61 13.86
C ILE A 156 1.15 -2.98 13.67
N GLY A 157 2.33 -2.97 13.06
CA GLY A 157 3.02 -4.16 12.59
C GLY A 157 2.59 -4.58 11.17
N ASN A 158 3.46 -5.33 10.49
CA ASN A 158 3.19 -5.94 9.19
C ASN A 158 3.22 -7.46 9.32
N GLU A 159 2.11 -8.13 8.95
CA GLU A 159 1.98 -9.60 8.94
C GLU A 159 2.44 -10.28 10.24
N ILE A 160 1.90 -9.84 11.36
CA ILE A 160 2.34 -10.19 12.71
C ILE A 160 1.81 -11.54 13.23
N ASN A 161 1.67 -12.53 12.36
CA ASN A 161 1.13 -13.87 12.63
C ASN A 161 1.75 -14.53 13.87
N HIS A 162 3.07 -14.41 13.99
CA HIS A 162 3.87 -15.01 15.07
C HIS A 162 4.40 -13.98 16.07
N GLY A 163 3.94 -12.74 15.95
CA GLY A 163 4.44 -11.60 16.70
C GLY A 163 5.30 -10.66 15.83
N PHE A 164 5.99 -9.71 16.47
CA PHE A 164 6.89 -8.75 15.81
C PHE A 164 8.03 -8.37 16.74
N MET A 165 9.08 -7.73 16.24
CA MET A 165 10.27 -7.35 17.01
C MET A 165 10.86 -8.54 17.81
N HIS A 166 11.09 -9.66 17.12
CA HIS A 166 11.64 -10.85 17.75
C HIS A 166 13.02 -10.59 18.35
N PRO A 167 13.32 -11.19 19.53
CA PRO A 167 12.52 -12.17 20.29
C PRO A 167 11.50 -11.55 21.26
N TYR A 168 11.44 -10.22 21.41
CA TYR A 168 10.70 -9.53 22.47
C TYR A 168 9.20 -9.66 22.37
N GLY A 169 8.65 -9.39 21.17
CA GLY A 169 7.23 -9.40 20.89
C GLY A 169 6.72 -10.67 20.21
N MET A 170 7.32 -11.84 20.50
CA MET A 170 6.83 -13.13 20.03
C MET A 170 5.44 -13.42 20.60
N ARG A 171 4.52 -13.96 19.76
CA ARG A 171 3.21 -14.43 20.19
C ARG A 171 3.30 -15.80 20.89
N ASN A 172 3.92 -15.84 22.06
CA ASN A 172 4.21 -17.06 22.83
C ASN A 172 3.45 -17.15 24.18
N GLY A 173 2.47 -16.26 24.40
CA GLY A 173 1.63 -16.27 25.59
C GLY A 173 2.21 -15.56 26.84
N ASN A 174 3.38 -14.93 26.74
CA ASN A 174 3.99 -14.21 27.88
C ASN A 174 3.46 -12.76 28.06
N GLY A 175 2.54 -12.30 27.20
CA GLY A 175 1.91 -10.98 27.27
C GLY A 175 2.70 -9.84 26.61
N ASN A 176 3.96 -10.03 26.25
CA ASN A 176 4.79 -8.99 25.66
C ASN A 176 4.26 -8.53 24.30
N PHE A 177 3.77 -9.47 23.49
CA PHE A 177 3.16 -9.20 22.18
C PHE A 177 2.01 -8.18 22.30
N GLN A 178 1.06 -8.45 23.20
CA GLN A 178 -0.09 -7.56 23.42
C GLN A 178 0.35 -6.22 24.01
N THR A 179 1.34 -6.21 24.93
CA THR A 179 1.89 -4.99 25.52
C THR A 179 2.47 -4.06 24.44
N LEU A 180 3.26 -4.61 23.53
CA LEU A 180 3.88 -3.84 22.45
C LEU A 180 2.87 -3.36 21.40
N LEU A 181 1.86 -4.18 21.06
CA LEU A 181 0.75 -3.76 20.19
C LEU A 181 -0.06 -2.63 20.82
N ALA A 182 -0.43 -2.76 22.10
CA ALA A 182 -1.14 -1.72 22.85
C ALA A 182 -0.36 -0.40 22.85
N ALA A 183 0.98 -0.46 22.99
CA ALA A 183 1.83 0.72 22.93
C ALA A 183 1.77 1.43 21.57
N GLY A 184 1.84 0.65 20.46
CA GLY A 184 1.71 1.19 19.12
C GLY A 184 0.34 1.84 18.86
N ILE A 185 -0.74 1.14 19.23
CA ILE A 185 -2.11 1.65 19.11
C ILE A 185 -2.28 2.95 19.92
N ALA A 186 -1.81 2.95 21.19
CA ALA A 186 -1.87 4.13 22.04
C ALA A 186 -1.06 5.30 21.48
N GLY A 187 0.11 5.03 20.86
CA GLY A 187 0.92 6.04 20.18
C GLY A 187 0.18 6.68 19.02
N ALA A 188 -0.46 5.87 18.17
CA ALA A 188 -1.24 6.35 17.03
C ALA A 188 -2.42 7.23 17.49
N LYS A 189 -3.24 6.72 18.41
CA LYS A 189 -4.43 7.43 18.92
C LYS A 189 -4.08 8.68 19.77
N ALA A 190 -2.91 8.70 20.41
CA ALA A 190 -2.42 9.89 21.10
C ALA A 190 -1.99 11.01 20.14
N ALA A 191 -1.53 10.66 18.93
CA ALA A 191 -1.17 11.63 17.90
C ALA A 191 -2.40 12.17 17.17
N ASP A 192 -3.35 11.29 16.85
CA ASP A 192 -4.63 11.61 16.22
C ASP A 192 -5.70 10.61 16.67
N SER A 193 -6.69 11.08 17.41
CA SER A 193 -7.78 10.22 17.93
C SER A 193 -8.74 9.74 16.83
N THR A 194 -8.65 10.26 15.62
CA THR A 194 -9.51 9.89 14.48
C THR A 194 -8.85 8.92 13.52
N VAL A 195 -7.54 8.64 13.71
CA VAL A 195 -6.81 7.69 12.87
C VAL A 195 -7.35 6.27 13.04
N THR A 196 -7.59 5.58 11.94
CA THR A 196 -8.00 4.18 11.95
C THR A 196 -6.79 3.26 12.14
N THR A 197 -6.78 2.50 13.23
CA THR A 197 -5.72 1.54 13.53
C THR A 197 -6.08 0.14 13.05
N ILE A 198 -5.12 -0.55 12.42
CA ILE A 198 -5.31 -1.86 11.78
C ILE A 198 -4.29 -2.84 12.36
N LEU A 199 -4.71 -4.05 12.71
CA LEU A 199 -3.81 -5.18 12.95
C LEU A 199 -3.77 -6.07 11.71
N HIS A 200 -2.56 -6.45 11.27
CA HIS A 200 -2.34 -7.10 9.98
C HIS A 200 -1.85 -8.54 10.14
N TYR A 201 -2.60 -9.48 9.55
CA TYR A 201 -2.34 -10.91 9.55
C TYR A 201 -2.20 -11.45 8.12
N ALA A 202 -1.17 -12.26 7.86
CA ALA A 202 -0.95 -12.89 6.57
C ALA A 202 -1.82 -14.15 6.40
N GLY A 203 -2.64 -14.16 5.36
CA GLY A 203 -3.55 -15.24 5.05
C GLY A 203 -4.87 -15.20 5.82
N TYR A 204 -5.64 -16.25 5.67
CA TYR A 204 -6.92 -16.42 6.36
C TYR A 204 -6.96 -17.66 7.27
N ASP A 205 -6.03 -18.60 7.08
CA ASP A 205 -5.90 -19.78 7.94
C ASP A 205 -5.50 -19.39 9.35
N ASN A 206 -6.22 -19.90 10.35
CA ASN A 206 -6.02 -19.55 11.76
C ASN A 206 -6.18 -18.06 12.14
N ALA A 207 -6.69 -17.21 11.25
CA ALA A 207 -6.92 -15.80 11.53
C ALA A 207 -7.86 -15.60 12.73
N MET A 208 -8.91 -16.42 12.87
CA MET A 208 -9.81 -16.43 14.04
C MET A 208 -9.05 -16.59 15.37
N ASN A 209 -8.11 -17.55 15.43
CA ASN A 209 -7.31 -17.77 16.63
C ASN A 209 -6.35 -16.61 16.91
N PHE A 210 -5.82 -15.97 15.85
CA PHE A 210 -4.97 -14.79 15.99
C PHE A 210 -5.77 -13.64 16.59
N TYR A 211 -6.88 -13.26 15.98
CA TYR A 211 -7.67 -12.11 16.42
C TYR A 211 -8.28 -12.31 17.79
N ALA A 212 -8.64 -13.54 18.18
CA ALA A 212 -9.07 -13.85 19.55
C ALA A 212 -7.98 -13.54 20.61
N THR A 213 -6.68 -13.61 20.27
CA THR A 213 -5.60 -13.26 21.22
C THR A 213 -5.39 -11.75 21.40
N VAL A 214 -5.93 -10.92 20.51
CA VAL A 214 -5.75 -9.47 20.49
C VAL A 214 -7.07 -8.71 20.58
N ASP A 215 -8.19 -9.39 20.76
CA ASP A 215 -9.53 -8.79 20.76
C ASP A 215 -9.74 -7.74 21.85
N SER A 216 -9.06 -7.88 22.99
CA SER A 216 -9.09 -6.91 24.08
C SER A 216 -8.36 -5.59 23.80
N LEU A 217 -7.59 -5.51 22.69
CA LEU A 217 -6.87 -4.30 22.30
C LEU A 217 -7.81 -3.32 21.56
N ASP A 218 -7.52 -2.03 21.68
CA ASP A 218 -8.32 -0.93 21.13
C ASP A 218 -7.92 -0.58 19.68
N TYR A 219 -7.83 -1.59 18.80
CA TYR A 219 -7.66 -1.38 17.35
C TYR A 219 -9.01 -1.35 16.64
N ASP A 220 -9.05 -0.74 15.46
CA ASP A 220 -10.31 -0.45 14.78
C ASP A 220 -10.64 -1.46 13.69
N TRP A 221 -9.67 -1.89 12.86
CA TRP A 221 -9.90 -2.76 11.71
C TRP A 221 -9.03 -4.01 11.73
N ILE A 222 -9.55 -5.06 11.12
CA ILE A 222 -8.84 -6.30 10.78
C ILE A 222 -8.26 -6.16 9.37
N GLY A 223 -6.95 -6.36 9.23
CA GLY A 223 -6.25 -6.38 7.93
C GLY A 223 -5.72 -7.76 7.60
N LEU A 224 -5.98 -8.24 6.39
CA LEU A 224 -5.46 -9.51 5.90
C LEU A 224 -4.57 -9.30 4.67
N SER A 225 -3.48 -10.10 4.54
CA SER A 225 -2.87 -10.35 3.23
C SER A 225 -3.56 -11.53 2.56
N TYR A 226 -3.71 -11.46 1.24
CA TYR A 226 -4.11 -12.61 0.46
C TYR A 226 -3.28 -12.76 -0.80
N TYR A 227 -2.59 -13.90 -0.90
CA TYR A 227 -1.80 -14.31 -2.06
C TYR A 227 -2.11 -15.76 -2.39
N PRO A 228 -2.63 -16.10 -3.58
CA PRO A 228 -2.95 -17.48 -3.94
C PRO A 228 -1.80 -18.46 -3.74
N LYS A 229 -0.57 -18.03 -4.03
CA LYS A 229 0.65 -18.83 -3.87
C LYS A 229 0.85 -19.37 -2.45
N TRP A 230 0.57 -18.56 -1.43
CA TRP A 230 0.88 -18.88 -0.03
C TRP A 230 -0.35 -19.20 0.82
N HIS A 231 -1.52 -18.68 0.42
CA HIS A 231 -2.73 -18.73 1.23
C HIS A 231 -3.82 -19.62 0.62
N GLY A 232 -3.53 -20.29 -0.52
CA GLY A 232 -4.47 -21.17 -1.22
C GLY A 232 -5.42 -20.42 -2.15
N ALA A 233 -6.17 -21.19 -2.95
CA ALA A 233 -6.94 -20.69 -4.08
C ALA A 233 -8.45 -20.55 -3.82
N SER A 234 -8.93 -20.70 -2.58
CA SER A 234 -10.36 -20.66 -2.31
C SER A 234 -10.84 -19.27 -1.95
N LEU A 235 -11.31 -18.50 -2.94
CA LEU A 235 -11.93 -17.19 -2.71
C LEU A 235 -13.21 -17.28 -1.87
N SER A 236 -13.95 -18.39 -1.97
CA SER A 236 -15.14 -18.61 -1.13
C SER A 236 -14.77 -18.79 0.34
N THR A 237 -13.68 -19.52 0.64
CA THR A 237 -13.17 -19.66 2.01
C THR A 237 -12.65 -18.31 2.53
N LEU A 238 -11.91 -17.56 1.72
CA LEU A 238 -11.46 -16.20 2.06
C LEU A 238 -12.64 -15.31 2.42
N SER A 239 -13.66 -15.24 1.54
CA SER A 239 -14.87 -14.45 1.75
C SER A 239 -15.60 -14.83 3.03
N GLN A 240 -15.81 -16.12 3.26
CA GLN A 240 -16.46 -16.62 4.47
C GLN A 240 -15.64 -16.28 5.73
N THR A 241 -14.31 -16.40 5.67
CA THR A 241 -13.44 -16.05 6.80
C THR A 241 -13.51 -14.56 7.10
N CYS A 242 -13.45 -13.68 6.08
CA CYS A 242 -13.59 -12.24 6.26
C CYS A 242 -14.92 -11.89 6.93
N PHE A 243 -16.04 -12.47 6.46
CA PHE A 243 -17.35 -12.27 7.05
C PHE A 243 -17.37 -12.74 8.51
N THR A 244 -16.86 -13.94 8.79
CA THR A 244 -16.87 -14.53 10.15
C THR A 244 -16.01 -13.70 11.13
N LEU A 245 -14.85 -13.20 10.68
CA LEU A 245 -14.01 -12.29 11.47
C LEU A 245 -14.75 -11.01 11.81
N GLY A 246 -15.39 -10.37 10.81
CA GLY A 246 -16.14 -9.15 11.00
C GLY A 246 -17.28 -9.29 12.00
N ASP A 247 -18.05 -10.37 11.87
CA ASP A 247 -19.17 -10.69 12.75
C ASP A 247 -18.70 -11.04 14.18
N SER A 248 -17.66 -11.88 14.31
CA SER A 248 -17.19 -12.36 15.62
C SER A 248 -16.52 -11.28 16.46
N PHE A 249 -15.77 -10.37 15.83
CA PHE A 249 -15.01 -9.33 16.54
C PHE A 249 -15.65 -7.95 16.43
N LEU A 250 -16.76 -7.82 15.70
CA LEU A 250 -17.48 -6.55 15.47
C LEU A 250 -16.56 -5.45 14.92
N ARG A 251 -15.66 -5.82 14.01
CA ARG A 251 -14.69 -4.93 13.36
C ARG A 251 -14.72 -5.06 11.84
N PRO A 252 -14.59 -3.96 11.10
CA PRO A 252 -14.41 -4.02 9.64
C PRO A 252 -13.20 -4.87 9.25
N VAL A 253 -13.32 -5.63 8.16
CA VAL A 253 -12.26 -6.49 7.63
C VAL A 253 -11.90 -6.04 6.23
N SER A 254 -10.61 -5.79 5.97
CA SER A 254 -10.09 -5.39 4.67
C SER A 254 -8.96 -6.30 4.22
N ILE A 255 -8.81 -6.50 2.92
CA ILE A 255 -7.59 -7.08 2.33
C ILE A 255 -6.63 -5.90 2.09
N VAL A 256 -5.68 -5.75 3.01
CA VAL A 256 -4.73 -4.62 3.00
C VAL A 256 -3.46 -4.91 2.23
N GLU A 257 -3.34 -6.15 1.71
CA GLU A 257 -2.19 -6.57 0.93
C GLU A 257 -2.53 -7.75 0.02
N THR A 258 -2.30 -7.59 -1.29
CA THR A 258 -2.41 -8.64 -2.30
C THR A 258 -1.63 -8.25 -3.54
N SER A 259 -1.15 -9.20 -4.33
CA SER A 259 -0.65 -8.96 -5.68
C SER A 259 -0.83 -10.20 -6.55
N TYR A 260 -0.69 -10.07 -7.87
CA TYR A 260 -0.79 -11.17 -8.80
C TYR A 260 -0.02 -10.93 -10.09
N ALA A 261 0.50 -12.00 -10.69
CA ALA A 261 1.28 -11.89 -11.90
C ALA A 261 0.42 -11.62 -13.15
N PHE A 262 0.83 -10.64 -13.96
CA PHE A 262 0.28 -10.41 -15.29
C PHE A 262 1.00 -11.22 -16.38
N THR A 263 2.13 -11.87 -16.05
CA THR A 263 2.91 -12.71 -16.94
C THR A 263 3.86 -13.60 -16.12
N LEU A 264 4.33 -14.71 -16.69
CA LEU A 264 5.47 -15.48 -16.17
C LEU A 264 6.79 -15.11 -16.88
N GLY A 265 6.75 -14.13 -17.77
CA GLY A 265 7.94 -13.59 -18.41
C GLY A 265 8.79 -12.76 -17.44
N TRP A 266 10.01 -12.43 -17.89
CA TRP A 266 11.02 -11.68 -17.14
C TRP A 266 11.38 -10.42 -17.93
N ASN A 267 11.66 -9.33 -17.23
CA ASN A 267 12.11 -8.07 -17.81
C ASN A 267 13.55 -7.70 -17.38
N ASP A 268 14.04 -8.31 -16.31
CA ASP A 268 15.45 -8.27 -15.91
C ASP A 268 15.93 -9.68 -15.51
N TRP A 269 17.12 -9.81 -14.95
CA TRP A 269 17.68 -11.10 -14.51
C TRP A 269 17.44 -11.39 -13.04
N THR A 270 16.59 -10.63 -12.38
CA THR A 270 16.18 -10.88 -11.00
C THR A 270 15.09 -11.97 -11.00
N ASN A 271 15.27 -13.01 -10.18
CA ASN A 271 14.29 -14.09 -10.09
C ASN A 271 12.95 -13.59 -9.56
N ASN A 272 11.88 -13.80 -10.31
CA ASN A 272 10.53 -13.46 -9.90
C ASN A 272 9.99 -14.38 -8.80
N HIS A 273 9.32 -13.81 -7.79
CA HIS A 273 8.66 -14.57 -6.74
C HIS A 273 7.51 -15.45 -7.26
N ILE A 274 6.76 -14.99 -8.26
CA ILE A 274 5.82 -15.81 -9.02
C ILE A 274 6.54 -16.24 -10.30
N GLY A 275 7.15 -17.41 -10.27
CA GLY A 275 8.03 -17.89 -11.34
C GLY A 275 7.45 -19.02 -12.20
N GLY A 276 6.35 -19.65 -11.79
CA GLY A 276 5.78 -20.80 -12.48
C GLY A 276 4.27 -20.93 -12.34
N THR A 277 3.69 -21.80 -13.15
CA THR A 277 2.23 -22.05 -13.14
C THR A 277 1.72 -22.63 -11.82
N SER A 278 2.59 -23.32 -11.06
CA SER A 278 2.25 -23.83 -9.72
C SER A 278 2.02 -22.72 -8.67
N ASP A 279 2.50 -21.51 -8.96
CA ASP A 279 2.34 -20.35 -8.07
C ASP A 279 1.02 -19.61 -8.31
N LEU A 280 0.28 -19.99 -9.38
CA LEU A 280 -0.93 -19.30 -9.81
C LEU A 280 -2.18 -19.89 -9.18
N HIS A 281 -3.21 -19.05 -9.06
CA HIS A 281 -4.57 -19.51 -8.84
C HIS A 281 -5.07 -20.26 -10.10
N PRO A 282 -5.72 -21.42 -9.98
CA PRO A 282 -6.11 -22.26 -11.13
C PRO A 282 -7.04 -21.53 -12.12
N ASP A 283 -7.88 -20.61 -11.65
CA ASP A 283 -8.89 -19.93 -12.47
C ASP A 283 -8.40 -18.62 -13.09
N TYR A 284 -7.23 -18.11 -12.67
CA TYR A 284 -6.68 -16.84 -13.15
C TYR A 284 -5.29 -17.07 -13.78
N PRO A 285 -5.17 -17.13 -15.12
CA PRO A 285 -3.87 -17.27 -15.75
C PRO A 285 -3.00 -16.01 -15.54
N ALA A 286 -1.66 -16.17 -15.56
CA ALA A 286 -0.73 -15.04 -15.54
C ALA A 286 -0.78 -14.27 -16.86
N THR A 287 -1.81 -13.45 -17.00
CA THR A 287 -2.06 -12.54 -18.12
C THR A 287 -2.59 -11.21 -17.58
N PRO A 288 -2.48 -10.09 -18.33
CA PRO A 288 -3.10 -8.82 -17.91
C PRO A 288 -4.58 -8.94 -17.56
N ARG A 289 -5.32 -9.81 -18.26
CA ARG A 289 -6.72 -10.07 -17.99
C ARG A 289 -6.91 -10.90 -16.71
N GLY A 290 -6.13 -11.99 -16.54
CA GLY A 290 -6.25 -12.83 -15.34
C GLY A 290 -5.88 -12.06 -14.06
N GLN A 291 -4.87 -11.17 -14.11
CA GLN A 291 -4.57 -10.25 -13.00
C GLN A 291 -5.77 -9.35 -12.69
N ALA A 292 -6.38 -8.75 -13.71
CA ALA A 292 -7.52 -7.85 -13.55
C ALA A 292 -8.76 -8.59 -13.00
N ASP A 293 -9.05 -9.79 -13.48
CA ASP A 293 -10.20 -10.58 -13.06
C ASP A 293 -10.07 -10.98 -11.58
N LEU A 294 -8.89 -11.43 -11.14
CA LEU A 294 -8.66 -11.72 -9.71
C LEU A 294 -8.84 -10.46 -8.85
N MET A 295 -8.33 -9.30 -9.28
CA MET A 295 -8.50 -8.06 -8.54
C MET A 295 -9.97 -7.63 -8.47
N ALA A 296 -10.75 -7.83 -9.52
CA ALA A 296 -12.19 -7.55 -9.51
C ALA A 296 -12.94 -8.44 -8.50
N ASP A 297 -12.60 -9.74 -8.43
CA ASP A 297 -13.25 -10.67 -7.52
C ASP A 297 -12.85 -10.41 -6.05
N LEU A 298 -11.58 -10.10 -5.77
CA LEU A 298 -11.14 -9.70 -4.43
C LEU A 298 -11.79 -8.37 -3.98
N ARG A 299 -11.92 -7.43 -4.91
CA ARG A 299 -12.63 -6.18 -4.66
C ARG A 299 -14.10 -6.43 -4.33
N ALA A 300 -14.78 -7.29 -5.08
CA ALA A 300 -16.18 -7.64 -4.81
C ALA A 300 -16.37 -8.22 -3.39
N ILE A 301 -15.43 -9.04 -2.91
CA ILE A 301 -15.43 -9.54 -1.53
C ILE A 301 -15.36 -8.38 -0.54
N THR A 302 -14.37 -7.49 -0.67
CA THR A 302 -14.16 -6.39 0.28
C THR A 302 -15.22 -5.30 0.18
N ASP A 303 -15.79 -5.07 -1.00
CA ASP A 303 -16.92 -4.14 -1.20
C ASP A 303 -18.18 -4.64 -0.50
N SER A 304 -18.43 -5.95 -0.51
CA SER A 304 -19.56 -6.54 0.24
C SER A 304 -19.42 -6.35 1.77
N LEU A 305 -18.20 -6.10 2.26
CA LEU A 305 -17.90 -5.79 3.66
C LEU A 305 -17.85 -4.28 3.93
N GLY A 306 -17.96 -3.44 2.91
CA GLY A 306 -17.89 -1.98 3.02
C GLY A 306 -16.51 -1.41 3.31
N THR A 307 -15.42 -2.14 3.03
CA THR A 307 -14.05 -1.76 3.42
C THR A 307 -13.14 -1.43 2.24
N GLY A 308 -12.84 -2.38 1.38
CA GLY A 308 -12.00 -2.19 0.19
C GLY A 308 -10.71 -3.00 0.15
N LEU A 309 -9.92 -2.78 -0.89
CA LEU A 309 -8.77 -3.58 -1.30
C LEU A 309 -7.54 -2.71 -1.50
N VAL A 310 -6.37 -3.20 -1.04
CA VAL A 310 -5.06 -2.58 -1.27
C VAL A 310 -4.15 -3.57 -2.00
N TYR A 311 -3.69 -3.16 -3.17
CA TYR A 311 -2.70 -3.90 -3.96
C TYR A 311 -1.29 -3.66 -3.40
N TRP A 312 -0.40 -4.64 -3.39
CA TRP A 312 0.97 -4.48 -2.94
C TRP A 312 1.95 -4.47 -4.11
N GLY A 313 2.87 -3.50 -4.08
CA GLY A 313 3.96 -3.42 -5.03
C GLY A 313 3.54 -3.05 -6.45
N GLY A 314 2.52 -2.20 -6.59
CA GLY A 314 2.03 -1.78 -7.90
C GLY A 314 3.06 -1.10 -8.78
N GLU A 315 4.09 -0.47 -8.17
CA GLU A 315 5.20 0.22 -8.84
C GLU A 315 6.43 -0.65 -9.09
N LEU A 316 6.47 -1.89 -8.60
CA LEU A 316 7.69 -2.71 -8.55
C LEU A 316 8.13 -3.24 -9.93
N VAL A 317 8.36 -2.34 -10.87
CA VAL A 317 8.85 -2.59 -12.23
C VAL A 317 10.37 -2.86 -12.25
N ALA A 318 10.91 -3.37 -13.38
CA ALA A 318 12.35 -3.54 -13.61
C ALA A 318 13.03 -2.19 -13.92
N TYR A 319 13.25 -1.38 -12.91
CA TYR A 319 13.76 0.00 -13.08
C TYR A 319 15.30 0.12 -13.18
N LYS A 320 16.03 -0.94 -12.82
CA LYS A 320 17.51 -0.95 -12.88
C LYS A 320 18.08 -1.38 -14.25
N GLY A 321 17.20 -1.73 -15.18
CA GLY A 321 17.57 -2.16 -16.52
C GLY A 321 17.53 -3.68 -16.71
N PRO A 322 17.59 -4.14 -17.99
CA PRO A 322 17.26 -5.52 -18.35
C PRO A 322 18.28 -6.57 -17.90
N GLU A 323 19.48 -6.17 -17.49
CA GLU A 323 20.54 -7.07 -17.03
C GLU A 323 20.72 -7.07 -15.50
N ALA A 324 19.85 -6.35 -14.77
CA ALA A 324 19.92 -6.27 -13.31
C ALA A 324 19.64 -7.64 -12.69
N THR A 325 20.48 -8.04 -11.74
CA THR A 325 20.30 -9.26 -10.94
C THR A 325 19.77 -8.97 -9.53
N ASP A 326 19.67 -7.68 -9.20
CA ASP A 326 19.18 -7.11 -7.94
C ASP A 326 18.07 -6.07 -8.18
N GLY A 327 17.32 -6.23 -9.26
CA GLY A 327 16.18 -5.40 -9.65
C GLY A 327 14.93 -5.67 -8.81
N SER A 328 13.82 -5.95 -9.48
CA SER A 328 12.55 -6.20 -8.80
C SER A 328 12.13 -7.68 -8.94
N PRO A 329 12.11 -8.47 -7.85
CA PRO A 329 11.57 -9.83 -7.90
C PRO A 329 10.03 -9.88 -8.02
N TYR A 330 9.39 -8.73 -8.18
CA TYR A 330 7.94 -8.54 -8.31
C TYR A 330 7.53 -7.85 -9.61
N GLU A 331 8.47 -7.65 -10.55
CA GLU A 331 8.23 -6.90 -11.78
C GLU A 331 7.07 -7.44 -12.63
N ASN A 332 6.88 -8.76 -12.58
CA ASN A 332 5.78 -9.44 -13.27
C ASN A 332 4.44 -9.37 -12.51
N GLN A 333 4.42 -8.72 -11.35
CA GLN A 333 3.25 -8.45 -10.53
C GLN A 333 2.90 -6.96 -10.45
N ALA A 334 3.70 -6.08 -11.08
CA ALA A 334 3.41 -4.65 -11.09
C ALA A 334 2.04 -4.33 -11.73
N LEU A 335 1.51 -3.14 -11.47
CA LEU A 335 0.31 -2.61 -12.15
C LEU A 335 0.64 -1.95 -13.50
N PHE A 336 1.89 -2.04 -13.91
CA PHE A 336 2.42 -1.57 -15.18
C PHE A 336 3.18 -2.71 -15.87
N ASN A 337 3.00 -2.85 -17.18
CA ASN A 337 3.71 -3.88 -17.93
C ASN A 337 5.21 -3.55 -18.12
N PHE A 338 5.95 -4.42 -18.78
CA PHE A 338 7.39 -4.25 -19.03
C PHE A 338 7.78 -3.04 -19.89
N GLN A 339 6.82 -2.38 -20.52
CA GLN A 339 6.99 -1.10 -21.23
C GLN A 339 6.54 0.11 -20.41
N GLY A 340 6.20 -0.10 -19.12
CA GLY A 340 5.71 0.92 -18.21
C GLY A 340 4.25 1.35 -18.47
N ILE A 341 3.50 0.61 -19.28
CA ILE A 341 2.11 0.93 -19.63
C ILE A 341 1.18 0.34 -18.56
N ALA A 342 0.24 1.16 -18.07
CA ALA A 342 -0.76 0.78 -17.09
C ALA A 342 -1.59 -0.43 -17.55
N LEU A 343 -1.74 -1.41 -16.66
CA LEU A 343 -2.43 -2.68 -16.92
C LEU A 343 -3.94 -2.58 -16.58
N PRO A 344 -4.78 -3.45 -17.17
CA PRO A 344 -6.22 -3.50 -16.88
C PRO A 344 -6.54 -3.69 -15.39
N ALA A 345 -5.66 -4.34 -14.61
CA ALA A 345 -5.81 -4.52 -13.17
C ALA A 345 -5.93 -3.19 -12.41
N LEU A 346 -5.27 -2.13 -12.91
CA LEU A 346 -5.36 -0.79 -12.31
C LEU A 346 -6.81 -0.26 -12.36
N LYS A 347 -7.46 -0.43 -13.53
CA LYS A 347 -8.87 -0.08 -13.69
C LYS A 347 -9.79 -0.98 -12.86
N ALA A 348 -9.51 -2.28 -12.81
CA ALA A 348 -10.28 -3.23 -12.00
C ALA A 348 -10.24 -2.92 -10.50
N LEU A 349 -9.14 -2.37 -10.01
CA LEU A 349 -9.00 -1.91 -8.62
C LEU A 349 -9.81 -0.65 -8.33
N GLY A 350 -9.76 0.35 -9.21
CA GLY A 350 -10.20 1.71 -8.89
C GLY A 350 -11.60 2.07 -9.37
N GLN A 351 -12.04 1.59 -10.53
CA GLN A 351 -13.30 2.02 -11.11
C GLN A 351 -14.47 1.09 -10.75
N GLU A 352 -15.66 1.66 -10.61
CA GLU A 352 -16.91 0.88 -10.55
C GLU A 352 -17.04 0.05 -11.82
N PRO A 353 -17.59 -1.19 -11.74
CA PRO A 353 -17.74 -2.10 -12.88
C PRO A 353 -18.69 -1.57 -13.95
#